data_3856bcc5f6d550c88a67910c4ef39568
#
_entry.id   3856bcc5f6d550c88a67910c4ef39568
#
_cell.length_a   1.000
_cell.length_b   1.000
_cell.length_c   1.000
_cell.angle_alpha   90.00
_cell.angle_beta   90.00
_cell.angle_gamma   90.00
#
_symmetry.space_group_name_H-M   'P 1'
#
loop_
_entity.id
_entity.type
_entity.pdbx_description
1 polymer ?
#
loop_
_entity_poly.entity_id
_entity_poly.type
_entity_poly.pdbx_seq_one_letter_code
_entity_poly.pdbx_strand_id
1 'polypeptide(L)'
;MWHGLRSIAKLVSLRSVSLLPLACLAGLLSFGAACSPSLSTLQPARTTPAGHLQITTSAEYVHTEGQIREAIGIVENADFGGRMTAAEVTEIIDAATVALVQPPSVGGQLSAAYGLTQRFELGAKVSGSAIRGHLRFQWLRISPGIYGSLGFGVSGYLFGFPLHTVSEDAVKVDGFSRWDFDVPLHLGYSNRYFHIWGGPKLIFTTFNAGVTLCTDTRSATCGSTAAVSIGGTAAYVTGQLGLAVGYKRFWVAAELTVGRVGTSGNVDVVQGARSESGVFAHEGLVVSPSVGVIAWF
;
A
#
# COMPACT_ATOMS: atom_id res chain seq x y z
N MET A 1 49.80 -27.07 30.64
CA MET A 1 48.45 -27.46 30.27
C MET A 1 47.45 -26.42 30.79
N TRP A 2 47.49 -25.19 30.24
CA TRP A 2 46.54 -24.08 30.56
C TRP A 2 46.79 -22.94 29.56
N HIS A 3 46.41 -23.13 28.30
CA HIS A 3 46.30 -22.06 27.30
C HIS A 3 45.06 -22.34 26.45
N GLY A 4 43.93 -21.69 26.79
CA GLY A 4 42.73 -21.89 26.00
C GLY A 4 41.49 -21.21 26.55
N LEU A 5 41.56 -19.96 27.07
CA LEU A 5 40.35 -19.22 27.51
C LEU A 5 40.55 -17.69 27.42
N ARG A 6 41.08 -17.20 26.29
CA ARG A 6 41.18 -15.73 26.05
C ARG A 6 40.64 -15.33 24.66
N SER A 7 39.57 -15.97 24.15
CA SER A 7 39.08 -15.65 22.81
C SER A 7 37.58 -15.41 22.69
N ILE A 8 36.84 -15.17 23.79
CA ILE A 8 35.37 -14.93 23.73
C ILE A 8 34.94 -13.54 24.24
N ALA A 9 35.88 -12.66 24.59
CA ALA A 9 35.57 -11.32 25.10
C ALA A 9 35.72 -10.19 24.06
N LYS A 10 35.57 -10.46 22.77
CA LYS A 10 35.57 -9.43 21.70
C LYS A 10 34.24 -9.36 20.93
N LEU A 11 33.14 -9.73 21.54
CA LEU A 11 31.80 -9.54 20.98
C LEU A 11 31.11 -8.42 21.76
N VAL A 12 30.62 -7.48 20.97
CA VAL A 12 29.64 -6.44 21.36
C VAL A 12 30.22 -5.21 22.07
N SER A 13 31.08 -4.48 21.38
CA SER A 13 31.01 -3.03 21.47
C SER A 13 29.82 -2.57 20.63
N LEU A 14 28.65 -2.56 21.22
CA LEU A 14 27.48 -1.80 20.73
C LEU A 14 27.86 -0.31 20.83
N ARG A 15 28.52 0.21 19.78
CA ARG A 15 28.67 1.65 19.58
C ARG A 15 27.26 2.19 19.58
N SER A 16 27.03 3.16 20.44
CA SER A 16 25.84 3.99 20.56
C SER A 16 25.26 4.29 19.17
N VAL A 17 24.30 3.51 18.74
CA VAL A 17 23.43 3.87 17.63
C VAL A 17 22.66 5.08 18.14
N SER A 18 22.95 6.24 17.60
CA SER A 18 22.28 7.49 18.00
C SER A 18 20.78 7.26 17.85
N LEU A 19 20.00 7.48 18.91
CA LEU A 19 18.54 7.30 18.95
C LEU A 19 17.80 8.27 18.01
N LEU A 20 18.49 9.27 17.48
CA LEU A 20 17.94 10.26 16.55
C LEU A 20 17.32 9.65 15.27
N PRO A 21 17.97 8.70 14.56
CA PRO A 21 17.33 8.09 13.37
C PRO A 21 16.12 7.22 13.74
N LEU A 22 16.08 6.65 14.94
CA LEU A 22 14.91 5.87 15.40
C LEU A 22 13.70 6.76 15.70
N ALA A 23 13.92 7.94 16.27
CA ALA A 23 12.87 8.93 16.53
C ALA A 23 12.32 9.54 15.24
N CYS A 24 13.18 9.83 14.26
CA CYS A 24 12.74 10.23 12.92
C CYS A 24 11.97 9.12 12.18
N LEU A 25 12.37 7.87 12.35
CA LEU A 25 11.67 6.70 11.79
C LEU A 25 10.28 6.53 12.42
N ALA A 26 10.16 6.68 13.74
CA ALA A 26 8.89 6.61 14.46
C ALA A 26 7.94 7.77 14.07
N GLY A 27 8.46 8.98 13.83
CA GLY A 27 7.69 10.11 13.34
C GLY A 27 7.13 9.92 11.94
N LEU A 28 7.85 9.26 11.05
CA LEU A 28 7.39 8.93 9.69
C LEU A 28 6.29 7.85 9.67
N LEU A 29 6.27 6.96 10.66
CA LEU A 29 5.23 5.92 10.79
C LEU A 29 3.91 6.46 11.34
N SER A 30 3.91 7.66 11.93
CA SER A 30 2.71 8.30 12.49
C SER A 30 1.83 9.01 11.44
N PHE A 31 2.29 9.11 10.19
CA PHE A 31 1.48 9.68 9.11
C PHE A 31 0.43 8.66 8.65
N GLY A 32 -0.75 8.86 9.14
CA GLY A 32 -2.05 8.42 8.67
C GLY A 32 -2.13 6.97 8.19
N ALA A 33 -2.96 6.18 8.86
CA ALA A 33 -3.37 4.85 8.40
C ALA A 33 -4.08 4.97 7.04
N ALA A 34 -3.33 5.13 5.96
CA ALA A 34 -3.88 5.09 4.62
C ALA A 34 -4.24 3.65 4.28
N CYS A 35 -5.50 3.39 3.99
CA CYS A 35 -5.98 2.08 3.53
C CYS A 35 -5.68 1.82 2.05
N SER A 36 -5.07 2.78 1.36
CA SER A 36 -4.69 2.63 -0.03
C SER A 36 -3.56 1.60 -0.21
N PRO A 37 -3.63 0.74 -1.23
CA PRO A 37 -2.50 -0.11 -1.57
C PRO A 37 -1.31 0.75 -1.94
N SER A 38 -0.14 0.37 -1.45
CA SER A 38 1.08 1.01 -1.89
C SER A 38 1.39 0.62 -3.33
N LEU A 39 1.42 1.60 -4.22
CA LEU A 39 1.77 1.42 -5.62
C LEU A 39 3.28 1.44 -5.85
N SER A 40 4.02 2.18 -5.01
CA SER A 40 5.47 2.28 -5.07
C SER A 40 6.17 1.01 -4.57
N THR A 41 7.29 0.70 -5.18
CA THR A 41 8.20 -0.34 -4.69
C THR A 41 9.46 0.25 -4.06
N LEU A 42 9.97 1.36 -4.58
CA LEU A 42 11.28 1.97 -4.27
C LEU A 42 12.40 0.92 -4.22
N GLN A 43 12.39 0.04 -5.22
CA GLN A 43 13.33 -1.07 -5.32
C GLN A 43 14.10 -0.96 -6.64
N PRO A 44 15.43 -0.70 -6.63
CA PRO A 44 16.25 -0.72 -7.82
C PRO A 44 16.13 -2.05 -8.59
N ALA A 45 16.39 -2.04 -9.92
CA ALA A 45 16.38 -3.26 -10.72
C ALA A 45 17.43 -4.31 -10.26
N ARG A 46 18.50 -3.85 -9.62
CA ARG A 46 19.47 -4.73 -8.96
C ARG A 46 18.89 -5.24 -7.64
N THR A 47 18.86 -6.56 -7.45
CA THR A 47 18.48 -7.18 -6.17
C THR A 47 19.54 -6.93 -5.10
N THR A 48 19.14 -7.03 -3.86
CA THR A 48 20.06 -6.96 -2.70
C THR A 48 21.13 -8.05 -2.82
N PRO A 49 22.42 -7.69 -2.69
CA PRO A 49 23.50 -8.68 -2.79
C PRO A 49 23.36 -9.81 -1.77
N ALA A 50 23.84 -11.02 -2.11
CA ALA A 50 23.79 -12.16 -1.20
C ALA A 50 24.38 -11.86 0.18
N GLY A 51 23.67 -12.21 1.23
CA GLY A 51 24.10 -12.00 2.63
C GLY A 51 23.97 -10.55 3.13
N HIS A 52 23.39 -9.64 2.32
CA HIS A 52 23.17 -8.26 2.72
C HIS A 52 21.71 -8.01 3.03
N LEU A 53 21.45 -7.02 3.88
CA LEU A 53 20.14 -6.50 4.23
C LEU A 53 19.95 -5.11 3.61
N GLN A 54 18.85 -4.91 2.92
CA GLN A 54 18.38 -3.60 2.47
C GLN A 54 17.24 -3.16 3.36
N ILE A 55 17.28 -1.94 3.86
CA ILE A 55 16.17 -1.29 4.57
C ILE A 55 15.78 -0.06 3.77
N THR A 56 14.48 0.12 3.53
CA THR A 56 13.94 1.29 2.82
C THR A 56 12.84 1.92 3.66
N THR A 57 12.93 3.21 3.90
CA THR A 57 11.83 4.02 4.46
C THR A 57 11.42 5.05 3.43
N SER A 58 10.11 5.26 3.28
CA SER A 58 9.58 6.16 2.26
C SER A 58 8.23 6.74 2.63
N ALA A 59 7.89 7.85 1.96
CA ALA A 59 6.56 8.41 1.91
C ALA A 59 6.04 8.30 0.47
N GLU A 60 4.77 8.00 0.33
CA GLU A 60 4.07 7.87 -0.94
C GLU A 60 2.80 8.73 -0.89
N TYR A 61 2.53 9.44 -1.97
CA TYR A 61 1.24 10.10 -2.20
C TYR A 61 0.53 9.41 -3.35
N VAL A 62 -0.70 8.99 -3.13
CA VAL A 62 -1.53 8.37 -4.17
C VAL A 62 -2.64 9.35 -4.55
N HIS A 63 -2.69 9.66 -5.83
CA HIS A 63 -3.71 10.49 -6.46
C HIS A 63 -4.49 9.66 -7.48
N THR A 64 -5.80 9.83 -7.49
CA THR A 64 -6.71 9.16 -8.42
C THR A 64 -7.51 10.19 -9.21
N GLU A 65 -7.76 9.91 -10.49
CA GLU A 65 -8.56 10.72 -11.40
C GLU A 65 -9.63 9.88 -12.10
N GLY A 66 -10.59 10.54 -12.76
CA GLY A 66 -11.72 9.93 -13.46
C GLY A 66 -12.85 9.53 -12.53
N GLN A 67 -13.58 8.47 -12.86
CA GLN A 67 -14.76 8.00 -12.13
C GLN A 67 -14.50 7.78 -10.63
N ILE A 68 -13.28 7.32 -10.28
CA ILE A 68 -12.88 7.13 -8.89
C ILE A 68 -12.85 8.46 -8.13
N ARG A 69 -12.37 9.54 -8.75
CA ARG A 69 -12.35 10.87 -8.15
C ARG A 69 -13.75 11.46 -7.97
N GLU A 70 -14.60 11.29 -8.98
CA GLU A 70 -16.00 11.73 -8.94
C GLU A 70 -16.75 11.03 -7.80
N ALA A 71 -16.59 9.72 -7.70
CA ALA A 71 -17.19 8.92 -6.64
C ALA A 71 -16.75 9.35 -5.24
N ILE A 72 -15.46 9.62 -5.03
CA ILE A 72 -14.95 10.14 -3.75
C ILE A 72 -15.62 11.49 -3.41
N GLY A 73 -15.77 12.38 -4.41
CA GLY A 73 -16.44 13.67 -4.23
C GLY A 73 -17.91 13.53 -3.78
N ILE A 74 -18.62 12.50 -4.23
CA ILE A 74 -20.00 12.19 -3.77
C ILE A 74 -20.01 11.86 -2.28
N VAL A 75 -19.10 10.98 -1.82
CA VAL A 75 -19.01 10.61 -0.39
C VAL A 75 -18.62 11.80 0.48
N GLU A 76 -17.64 12.62 0.03
CA GLU A 76 -17.17 13.79 0.77
C GLU A 76 -18.25 14.87 0.94
N ASN A 77 -19.18 15.00 -0.01
CA ASN A 77 -20.25 15.99 0.00
C ASN A 77 -21.61 15.44 0.43
N ALA A 78 -21.70 14.16 0.78
CA ALA A 78 -22.94 13.55 1.22
C ALA A 78 -23.45 14.17 2.54
N ASP A 79 -24.70 14.59 2.58
CA ASP A 79 -25.36 15.06 3.79
C ASP A 79 -25.92 13.90 4.59
N PHE A 80 -25.14 13.39 5.53
CA PHE A 80 -25.55 12.33 6.45
C PHE A 80 -26.47 12.83 7.57
N GLY A 81 -26.81 14.14 7.64
CA GLY A 81 -27.66 14.73 8.68
C GLY A 81 -29.17 14.65 8.43
N GLY A 82 -29.58 14.14 7.27
CA GLY A 82 -30.95 14.09 6.80
C GLY A 82 -31.54 12.68 6.66
N ARG A 83 -32.79 12.63 6.11
CA ARG A 83 -33.37 11.37 5.65
C ARG A 83 -32.99 11.15 4.20
N MET A 84 -32.17 10.14 3.95
CA MET A 84 -31.72 9.79 2.60
C MET A 84 -32.81 9.06 1.82
N THR A 85 -32.93 9.37 0.55
CA THR A 85 -33.74 8.60 -0.40
C THR A 85 -33.00 7.30 -0.79
N ALA A 86 -33.73 6.32 -1.29
CA ALA A 86 -33.10 5.07 -1.75
C ALA A 86 -32.07 5.31 -2.88
N ALA A 87 -32.33 6.30 -3.75
CA ALA A 87 -31.39 6.69 -4.81
C ALA A 87 -30.08 7.27 -4.26
N GLU A 88 -30.16 8.18 -3.30
CA GLU A 88 -28.98 8.77 -2.64
C GLU A 88 -28.16 7.70 -1.89
N VAL A 89 -28.83 6.78 -1.22
CA VAL A 89 -28.15 5.66 -0.54
C VAL A 89 -27.38 4.80 -1.56
N THR A 90 -28.01 4.49 -2.71
CA THR A 90 -27.35 3.70 -3.76
C THR A 90 -26.14 4.44 -4.34
N GLU A 91 -26.26 5.73 -4.61
CA GLU A 91 -25.18 6.57 -5.13
C GLU A 91 -23.99 6.66 -4.15
N ILE A 92 -24.28 6.85 -2.86
CA ILE A 92 -23.26 6.88 -1.79
C ILE A 92 -22.57 5.52 -1.65
N ILE A 93 -23.31 4.41 -1.73
CA ILE A 93 -22.74 3.07 -1.63
C ILE A 93 -21.82 2.80 -2.82
N ASP A 94 -22.24 3.15 -4.02
CA ASP A 94 -21.45 2.99 -5.25
C ASP A 94 -20.14 3.80 -5.12
N ALA A 95 -20.25 5.05 -4.70
CA ALA A 95 -19.11 5.93 -4.44
C ALA A 95 -18.18 5.43 -3.32
N ALA A 96 -18.75 4.93 -2.22
CA ALA A 96 -17.99 4.35 -1.12
C ALA A 96 -17.20 3.10 -1.54
N THR A 97 -17.80 2.28 -2.42
CA THR A 97 -17.16 1.10 -2.98
C THR A 97 -15.88 1.46 -3.75
N VAL A 98 -15.95 2.51 -4.55
CA VAL A 98 -14.78 3.02 -5.29
C VAL A 98 -13.71 3.55 -4.34
N ALA A 99 -14.11 4.28 -3.30
CA ALA A 99 -13.19 4.79 -2.27
C ALA A 99 -12.51 3.64 -1.48
N LEU A 100 -13.17 2.50 -1.29
CA LEU A 100 -12.57 1.31 -0.67
C LEU A 100 -11.43 0.71 -1.52
N VAL A 101 -11.50 0.84 -2.85
CA VAL A 101 -10.47 0.30 -3.75
C VAL A 101 -9.21 1.16 -3.76
N GLN A 102 -9.35 2.47 -3.94
CA GLN A 102 -8.23 3.36 -4.11
C GLN A 102 -8.51 4.77 -3.58
N PRO A 103 -8.55 4.97 -2.25
CA PRO A 103 -8.66 6.30 -1.70
C PRO A 103 -7.39 7.12 -2.02
N PRO A 104 -7.51 8.43 -2.26
CA PRO A 104 -6.34 9.30 -2.29
C PRO A 104 -5.70 9.29 -0.90
N SER A 105 -4.40 9.13 -0.85
CA SER A 105 -3.74 8.93 0.44
C SER A 105 -2.30 9.42 0.45
N VAL A 106 -1.85 9.79 1.64
CA VAL A 106 -0.43 9.96 1.97
C VAL A 106 -0.06 8.87 2.97
N GLY A 107 0.94 8.07 2.66
CA GLY A 107 1.34 6.96 3.52
C GLY A 107 2.84 6.86 3.72
N GLY A 108 3.24 6.49 4.94
CA GLY A 108 4.59 6.08 5.25
C GLY A 108 4.78 4.58 5.01
N GLN A 109 5.98 4.19 4.61
CA GLN A 109 6.32 2.80 4.33
C GLN A 109 7.67 2.46 4.95
N LEU A 110 7.78 1.25 5.43
CA LEU A 110 9.03 0.65 5.87
C LEU A 110 9.16 -0.73 5.21
N SER A 111 10.28 -0.97 4.55
CA SER A 111 10.56 -2.29 3.99
C SER A 111 11.96 -2.78 4.37
N ALA A 112 12.08 -4.10 4.46
CA ALA A 112 13.32 -4.81 4.63
C ALA A 112 13.42 -5.92 3.58
N ALA A 113 14.58 -6.08 2.96
CA ALA A 113 14.84 -7.12 1.97
C ALA A 113 16.21 -7.74 2.20
N TYR A 114 16.29 -9.07 2.11
CA TYR A 114 17.52 -9.83 2.31
C TYR A 114 17.90 -10.60 1.04
N GLY A 115 19.14 -10.44 0.62
CA GLY A 115 19.68 -11.17 -0.51
C GLY A 115 20.01 -12.61 -0.13
N LEU A 116 19.16 -13.56 -0.54
CA LEU A 116 19.37 -14.99 -0.33
C LEU A 116 20.53 -15.53 -1.16
N THR A 117 20.57 -15.08 -2.42
CA THR A 117 21.64 -15.41 -3.37
C THR A 117 21.98 -14.18 -4.20
N GLN A 118 22.90 -14.31 -5.16
CA GLN A 118 23.23 -13.23 -6.10
C GLN A 118 22.05 -12.86 -7.04
N ARG A 119 20.97 -13.68 -7.05
CA ARG A 119 19.83 -13.50 -7.95
C ARG A 119 18.48 -13.50 -7.23
N PHE A 120 18.41 -13.96 -6.00
CA PHE A 120 17.17 -14.06 -5.24
C PHE A 120 17.20 -13.19 -4.00
N GLU A 121 16.14 -12.44 -3.82
CA GLU A 121 15.89 -11.56 -2.68
C GLU A 121 14.51 -11.86 -2.09
N LEU A 122 14.43 -11.97 -0.79
CA LEU A 122 13.19 -12.08 -0.02
C LEU A 122 13.03 -10.82 0.82
N GLY A 123 11.83 -10.28 0.91
CA GLY A 123 11.58 -9.11 1.71
C GLY A 123 10.17 -8.99 2.22
N ALA A 124 10.01 -8.03 3.13
CA ALA A 124 8.72 -7.63 3.67
C ALA A 124 8.62 -6.10 3.70
N LYS A 125 7.38 -5.60 3.60
CA LYS A 125 7.06 -4.18 3.64
C LYS A 125 5.81 -3.95 4.47
N VAL A 126 5.84 -2.93 5.30
CA VAL A 126 4.68 -2.40 6.03
C VAL A 126 4.32 -1.05 5.42
N SER A 127 3.05 -0.85 5.10
CA SER A 127 2.51 0.39 4.53
C SER A 127 1.12 0.63 5.11
N GLY A 128 1.00 1.61 6.00
CA GLY A 128 -0.24 1.83 6.73
C GLY A 128 -0.70 0.57 7.47
N SER A 129 -1.88 0.07 7.15
CA SER A 129 -2.48 -1.14 7.72
C SER A 129 -2.09 -2.44 6.99
N ALA A 130 -1.35 -2.35 5.88
CA ALA A 130 -1.00 -3.50 5.05
C ALA A 130 0.39 -4.05 5.37
N ILE A 131 0.51 -5.37 5.39
CA ILE A 131 1.80 -6.07 5.36
C ILE A 131 1.93 -6.80 4.04
N ARG A 132 3.07 -6.62 3.39
CA ARG A 132 3.42 -7.27 2.13
C ARG A 132 4.66 -8.13 2.29
N GLY A 133 4.58 -9.40 1.89
CA GLY A 133 5.74 -10.25 1.62
C GLY A 133 6.07 -10.23 0.12
N HIS A 134 7.35 -10.27 -0.24
CA HIS A 134 7.74 -10.34 -1.64
C HIS A 134 9.00 -11.18 -1.86
N LEU A 135 9.07 -11.77 -3.05
CA LEU A 135 10.23 -12.44 -3.60
C LEU A 135 10.63 -11.76 -4.91
N ARG A 136 11.92 -11.54 -5.12
CA ARG A 136 12.45 -11.01 -6.39
C ARG A 136 13.53 -11.92 -6.96
N PHE A 137 13.49 -12.05 -8.30
CA PHE A 137 14.47 -12.81 -9.08
C PHE A 137 15.15 -11.89 -10.09
N GLN A 138 16.48 -11.81 -10.04
CA GLN A 138 17.29 -11.09 -11.02
C GLN A 138 17.58 -11.98 -12.23
N TRP A 139 16.79 -11.80 -13.29
CA TRP A 139 16.90 -12.60 -14.51
C TRP A 139 17.97 -12.07 -15.49
N LEU A 140 18.26 -10.75 -15.44
CA LEU A 140 19.24 -10.09 -16.28
C LEU A 140 20.35 -9.46 -15.45
N ARG A 141 21.59 -9.69 -15.87
CA ARG A 141 22.78 -9.01 -15.35
C ARG A 141 23.81 -8.89 -16.46
N ILE A 142 23.94 -7.70 -17.02
CA ILE A 142 24.94 -7.37 -18.04
C ILE A 142 25.94 -6.40 -17.42
N SER A 143 27.21 -6.74 -17.47
CA SER A 143 28.29 -5.82 -17.02
C SER A 143 28.56 -4.78 -18.12
N PRO A 144 28.80 -3.50 -17.80
CA PRO A 144 28.80 -2.92 -16.45
C PRO A 144 27.47 -2.25 -16.09
N GLY A 145 26.68 -2.86 -15.20
CA GLY A 145 25.67 -2.12 -14.45
C GLY A 145 24.22 -2.22 -14.94
N ILE A 146 23.90 -2.99 -16.00
CA ILE A 146 22.53 -3.22 -16.45
C ILE A 146 21.95 -4.44 -15.73
N TYR A 147 20.75 -4.27 -15.15
CA TYR A 147 20.06 -5.29 -14.37
C TYR A 147 18.60 -5.39 -14.78
N GLY A 148 18.05 -6.61 -14.70
CA GLY A 148 16.63 -6.86 -14.83
C GLY A 148 16.17 -7.77 -13.72
N SER A 149 15.06 -7.42 -13.07
CA SER A 149 14.45 -8.24 -12.03
C SER A 149 12.95 -8.37 -12.23
N LEU A 150 12.42 -9.52 -11.84
CA LEU A 150 11.01 -9.82 -11.77
C LEU A 150 10.68 -10.09 -10.29
N GLY A 151 9.60 -9.47 -9.79
CA GLY A 151 9.12 -9.66 -8.44
C GLY A 151 7.77 -10.35 -8.41
N PHE A 152 7.44 -10.91 -7.26
CA PHE A 152 6.12 -11.34 -6.88
C PHE A 152 5.88 -10.93 -5.43
N GLY A 153 4.75 -10.28 -5.15
CA GLY A 153 4.37 -9.84 -3.83
C GLY A 153 2.94 -10.21 -3.49
N VAL A 154 2.71 -10.42 -2.20
CA VAL A 154 1.37 -10.63 -1.63
C VAL A 154 1.22 -9.72 -0.43
N SER A 155 0.14 -8.94 -0.41
CA SER A 155 -0.20 -8.06 0.71
C SER A 155 -1.51 -8.49 1.35
N GLY A 156 -1.57 -8.42 2.67
CA GLY A 156 -2.79 -8.57 3.46
C GLY A 156 -2.98 -7.38 4.38
N TYR A 157 -4.22 -7.06 4.69
CA TYR A 157 -4.58 -5.96 5.59
C TYR A 157 -4.85 -6.51 6.98
N LEU A 158 -4.18 -5.96 7.99
CA LEU A 158 -4.24 -6.44 9.38
C LEU A 158 -5.29 -5.71 10.22
N PHE A 159 -5.64 -4.49 9.83
CA PHE A 159 -6.56 -3.64 10.59
C PHE A 159 -7.73 -3.24 9.72
N GLY A 160 -8.89 -3.07 10.35
CA GLY A 160 -10.10 -2.59 9.68
C GLY A 160 -9.90 -1.21 9.04
N PHE A 161 -10.79 -0.88 8.15
CA PHE A 161 -10.78 0.38 7.40
C PHE A 161 -10.90 1.57 8.37
N PRO A 162 -9.96 2.52 8.43
CA PRO A 162 -10.05 3.67 9.33
C PRO A 162 -11.01 4.72 8.74
N LEU A 163 -12.30 4.54 8.91
CA LEU A 163 -13.32 5.55 8.61
C LEU A 163 -13.44 6.60 9.75
N HIS A 164 -12.34 6.96 10.40
CA HIS A 164 -12.35 7.98 11.46
C HIS A 164 -12.79 9.37 11.00
N THR A 165 -12.96 9.59 9.70
CA THR A 165 -13.46 10.85 9.13
C THR A 165 -14.96 10.88 8.94
N VAL A 166 -15.65 9.73 9.03
CA VAL A 166 -17.10 9.64 8.98
C VAL A 166 -17.59 9.46 10.41
N SER A 167 -18.67 10.14 10.78
CA SER A 167 -19.27 10.04 12.12
C SER A 167 -19.42 8.57 12.53
N GLU A 168 -18.76 8.15 13.62
CA GLU A 168 -18.82 6.77 14.15
C GLU A 168 -20.27 6.32 14.42
N ASP A 169 -21.16 7.28 14.65
CA ASP A 169 -22.58 7.05 14.88
C ASP A 169 -23.37 6.77 13.58
N ALA A 170 -22.86 7.19 12.42
CA ALA A 170 -23.54 7.07 11.13
C ALA A 170 -23.09 5.85 10.32
N VAL A 171 -21.83 5.44 10.44
CA VAL A 171 -21.23 4.37 9.63
C VAL A 171 -20.40 3.45 10.51
N LYS A 172 -20.75 2.17 10.56
CA LYS A 172 -20.00 1.12 11.25
C LYS A 172 -19.47 0.12 10.24
N VAL A 173 -18.15 -0.09 10.24
CA VAL A 173 -17.53 -1.14 9.43
C VAL A 173 -17.53 -2.44 10.24
N ASP A 174 -18.30 -3.42 9.80
CA ASP A 174 -18.47 -4.71 10.48
C ASP A 174 -17.39 -5.73 10.10
N GLY A 175 -16.75 -5.55 8.96
CA GLY A 175 -15.65 -6.39 8.49
C GLY A 175 -14.99 -5.82 7.24
N PHE A 176 -13.69 -5.99 7.14
CA PHE A 176 -12.92 -5.63 5.96
C PHE A 176 -11.82 -6.66 5.74
N SER A 177 -11.75 -7.19 4.54
CA SER A 177 -10.63 -8.02 4.10
C SER A 177 -10.17 -7.62 2.71
N ARG A 178 -8.86 -7.55 2.52
CA ARG A 178 -8.26 -7.22 1.24
C ARG A 178 -6.95 -7.97 1.06
N TRP A 179 -6.77 -8.51 -0.15
CA TRP A 179 -5.55 -9.14 -0.59
C TRP A 179 -5.11 -8.53 -1.90
N ASP A 180 -3.84 -8.14 -1.97
CA ASP A 180 -3.22 -7.66 -3.20
C ASP A 180 -2.11 -8.62 -3.62
N PHE A 181 -2.09 -8.96 -4.91
CA PHE A 181 -1.05 -9.74 -5.56
C PHE A 181 -0.36 -8.84 -6.58
N ASP A 182 0.94 -8.66 -6.49
CA ASP A 182 1.65 -7.77 -7.40
C ASP A 182 2.84 -8.44 -8.10
N VAL A 183 3.05 -8.04 -9.35
CA VAL A 183 4.13 -8.54 -10.22
C VAL A 183 4.84 -7.34 -10.83
N PRO A 184 5.89 -6.80 -10.20
CA PRO A 184 6.75 -5.78 -10.79
C PRO A 184 7.82 -6.40 -11.69
N LEU A 185 8.04 -5.81 -12.86
CA LEU A 185 9.16 -6.10 -13.74
C LEU A 185 10.02 -4.85 -13.84
N HIS A 186 11.29 -4.91 -13.43
CA HIS A 186 12.19 -3.78 -13.48
C HIS A 186 13.36 -4.05 -14.43
N LEU A 187 13.68 -3.06 -15.22
CA LEU A 187 14.92 -2.91 -15.94
C LEU A 187 15.62 -1.65 -15.46
N GLY A 188 16.94 -1.65 -15.40
CA GLY A 188 17.63 -0.47 -14.93
C GLY A 188 19.15 -0.56 -14.98
N TYR A 189 19.75 0.55 -14.63
CA TYR A 189 21.19 0.69 -14.51
C TYR A 189 21.55 1.01 -13.05
N SER A 190 22.61 0.39 -12.55
CA SER A 190 23.09 0.58 -11.20
C SER A 190 24.61 0.69 -11.18
N ASN A 191 25.11 1.73 -10.54
CA ASN A 191 26.54 1.90 -10.26
C ASN A 191 26.73 2.28 -8.77
N ARG A 192 27.94 2.72 -8.40
CA ARG A 192 28.26 3.08 -7.00
C ARG A 192 27.67 4.42 -6.53
N TYR A 193 27.11 5.23 -7.43
CA TYR A 193 26.61 6.58 -7.15
C TYR A 193 25.13 6.77 -7.43
N PHE A 194 24.59 6.02 -8.39
CA PHE A 194 23.16 6.13 -8.71
C PHE A 194 22.58 4.80 -9.22
N HIS A 195 21.30 4.65 -9.02
CA HIS A 195 20.47 3.62 -9.61
C HIS A 195 19.33 4.31 -10.36
N ILE A 196 19.05 3.84 -11.57
CA ILE A 196 17.85 4.21 -12.31
C ILE A 196 17.14 2.93 -12.70
N TRP A 197 15.84 2.89 -12.55
CA TRP A 197 15.03 1.72 -12.88
C TRP A 197 13.67 2.13 -13.41
N GLY A 198 13.04 1.25 -14.16
CA GLY A 198 11.67 1.40 -14.60
C GLY A 198 11.12 0.09 -15.14
N GLY A 199 9.81 0.07 -15.35
CA GLY A 199 9.13 -1.08 -15.92
C GLY A 199 7.67 -1.17 -15.55
N PRO A 200 6.93 -2.14 -16.10
CA PRO A 200 5.54 -2.37 -15.75
C PRO A 200 5.40 -3.06 -14.40
N LYS A 201 4.27 -2.78 -13.74
CA LYS A 201 3.81 -3.48 -12.56
C LYS A 201 2.32 -3.77 -12.71
N LEU A 202 1.96 -5.01 -12.46
CA LEU A 202 0.59 -5.47 -12.40
C LEU A 202 0.23 -5.69 -10.94
N ILE A 203 -0.98 -5.26 -10.53
CA ILE A 203 -1.53 -5.56 -9.21
C ILE A 203 -2.93 -6.11 -9.42
N PHE A 204 -3.22 -7.23 -8.79
CA PHE A 204 -4.56 -7.80 -8.71
C PHE A 204 -5.01 -7.79 -7.26
N THR A 205 -6.18 -7.20 -7.01
CA THR A 205 -6.76 -7.03 -5.68
C THR A 205 -8.07 -7.79 -5.59
N THR A 206 -8.29 -8.46 -4.46
CA THR A 206 -9.60 -8.95 -4.04
C THR A 206 -9.98 -8.28 -2.73
N PHE A 207 -11.24 -7.89 -2.57
CA PHE A 207 -11.70 -7.25 -1.34
C PHE A 207 -13.14 -7.61 -1.01
N ASN A 208 -13.43 -7.60 0.30
CA ASN A 208 -14.76 -7.71 0.85
C ASN A 208 -14.89 -6.72 2.02
N ALA A 209 -16.03 -6.05 2.11
CA ALA A 209 -16.35 -5.15 3.21
C ALA A 209 -17.80 -5.33 3.64
N GLY A 210 -18.04 -5.33 4.94
CA GLY A 210 -19.38 -5.23 5.52
C GLY A 210 -19.50 -3.88 6.22
N VAL A 211 -20.57 -3.14 5.91
CA VAL A 211 -20.82 -1.81 6.46
C VAL A 211 -22.25 -1.72 6.93
N THR A 212 -22.47 -1.21 8.13
CA THR A 212 -23.81 -0.86 8.65
C THR A 212 -23.95 0.66 8.64
N LEU A 213 -24.92 1.15 7.86
CA LEU A 213 -25.24 2.56 7.72
C LEU A 213 -26.46 2.91 8.59
N CYS A 214 -26.39 4.04 9.30
CA CYS A 214 -27.56 4.63 9.94
C CYS A 214 -28.33 5.46 8.91
N THR A 215 -29.57 5.09 8.62
CA THR A 215 -30.42 5.75 7.62
C THR A 215 -31.39 6.79 8.22
N ASP A 216 -31.45 6.90 9.55
CA ASP A 216 -32.21 7.94 10.25
C ASP A 216 -31.44 8.43 11.48
N THR A 217 -30.78 9.58 11.32
CA THR A 217 -29.93 10.23 12.32
C THR A 217 -30.66 11.33 13.13
N ARG A 218 -32.00 11.46 12.96
CA ARG A 218 -32.78 12.50 13.66
C ARG A 218 -32.92 12.28 15.16
N SER A 219 -32.66 11.08 15.63
CA SER A 219 -32.63 10.75 17.06
C SER A 219 -31.20 10.52 17.52
N ALA A 220 -30.92 10.76 18.81
CA ALA A 220 -29.63 10.46 19.41
C ALA A 220 -29.23 8.95 19.33
N THR A 221 -30.18 8.12 18.93
CA THR A 221 -29.98 6.71 18.63
C THR A 221 -30.42 6.46 17.18
N CYS A 222 -29.63 5.68 16.43
CA CYS A 222 -29.97 5.31 15.06
C CYS A 222 -31.37 4.67 14.97
N GLY A 223 -32.30 5.32 14.30
CA GLY A 223 -33.69 4.87 14.20
C GLY A 223 -33.91 3.74 13.19
N SER A 224 -33.06 3.62 12.19
CA SER A 224 -33.07 2.53 11.21
C SER A 224 -31.67 2.30 10.65
N THR A 225 -31.35 1.04 10.33
CA THR A 225 -30.04 0.64 9.77
C THR A 225 -30.20 -0.05 8.43
N ALA A 226 -29.22 0.15 7.55
CA ALA A 226 -29.02 -0.64 6.35
C ALA A 226 -27.69 -1.38 6.47
N ALA A 227 -27.73 -2.69 6.27
CA ALA A 227 -26.51 -3.50 6.17
C ALA A 227 -26.11 -3.59 4.70
N VAL A 228 -24.85 -3.26 4.42
CA VAL A 228 -24.26 -3.26 3.08
C VAL A 228 -23.11 -4.25 3.06
N SER A 229 -23.15 -5.20 2.14
CA SER A 229 -22.04 -6.10 1.85
C SER A 229 -21.48 -5.78 0.48
N ILE A 230 -20.19 -5.53 0.40
CA ILE A 230 -19.47 -5.15 -0.81
C ILE A 230 -18.39 -6.19 -1.05
N GLY A 231 -18.35 -6.78 -2.24
CA GLY A 231 -17.29 -7.70 -2.62
C GLY A 231 -16.86 -7.47 -4.07
N GLY A 232 -15.57 -7.57 -4.33
CA GLY A 232 -15.10 -7.32 -5.68
C GLY A 232 -13.62 -7.58 -5.91
N THR A 233 -13.20 -7.20 -7.11
CA THR A 233 -11.83 -7.28 -7.58
C THR A 233 -11.39 -5.97 -8.21
N ALA A 234 -10.10 -5.68 -8.17
CA ALA A 234 -9.50 -4.59 -8.91
C ALA A 234 -8.22 -5.06 -9.60
N ALA A 235 -7.96 -4.51 -10.77
CA ALA A 235 -6.72 -4.75 -11.52
C ALA A 235 -6.04 -3.43 -11.83
N TYR A 236 -4.74 -3.32 -11.49
CA TYR A 236 -3.92 -2.17 -11.81
C TYR A 236 -2.88 -2.56 -12.86
N VAL A 237 -2.81 -1.77 -13.90
CA VAL A 237 -1.75 -1.85 -14.92
C VAL A 237 -0.95 -0.54 -14.86
N THR A 238 0.24 -0.60 -14.30
CA THR A 238 1.04 0.59 -14.01
C THR A 238 2.42 0.51 -14.64
N GLY A 239 3.02 1.68 -14.90
CA GLY A 239 4.43 1.87 -15.19
C GLY A 239 5.11 2.56 -14.02
N GLN A 240 6.33 2.14 -13.73
CA GLN A 240 7.16 2.70 -12.67
C GLN A 240 8.45 3.27 -13.26
N LEU A 241 8.89 4.42 -12.74
CA LEU A 241 10.19 5.02 -13.03
C LEU A 241 10.80 5.52 -11.74
N GLY A 242 12.00 5.06 -11.42
CA GLY A 242 12.68 5.42 -10.18
C GLY A 242 14.13 5.80 -10.39
N LEU A 243 14.61 6.64 -9.50
CA LEU A 243 16.01 7.09 -9.41
C LEU A 243 16.43 7.07 -7.94
N ALA A 244 17.64 6.58 -7.68
CA ALA A 244 18.29 6.74 -6.39
C ALA A 244 19.70 7.27 -6.57
N VAL A 245 20.07 8.24 -5.73
CA VAL A 245 21.41 8.84 -5.71
C VAL A 245 21.97 8.67 -4.31
N GLY A 246 23.22 8.24 -4.22
CA GLY A 246 23.84 7.99 -2.93
C GLY A 246 25.27 7.51 -3.02
N TYR A 247 25.78 7.04 -1.88
CA TYR A 247 27.13 6.53 -1.80
C TYR A 247 27.24 5.42 -0.76
N LYS A 248 27.94 4.35 -1.12
CA LYS A 248 28.18 3.17 -0.28
C LYS A 248 26.88 2.52 0.22
N ARG A 249 26.43 2.95 1.40
CA ARG A 249 25.33 2.29 2.13
C ARG A 249 24.02 3.08 2.11
N PHE A 250 24.03 4.37 1.76
CA PHE A 250 22.88 5.27 1.86
C PHE A 250 22.54 5.91 0.54
N TRP A 251 21.27 5.87 0.20
CA TRP A 251 20.72 6.35 -1.06
C TRP A 251 19.43 7.11 -0.81
N VAL A 252 19.29 8.30 -1.38
CA VAL A 252 18.00 9.00 -1.48
C VAL A 252 17.36 8.57 -2.77
N ALA A 253 16.10 8.16 -2.71
CA ALA A 253 15.39 7.61 -3.83
C ALA A 253 14.06 8.34 -4.07
N ALA A 254 13.67 8.42 -5.33
CA ALA A 254 12.36 8.86 -5.76
C ALA A 254 11.82 7.88 -6.81
N GLU A 255 10.52 7.65 -6.80
CA GLU A 255 9.83 6.80 -7.78
C GLU A 255 8.49 7.42 -8.14
N LEU A 256 8.16 7.39 -9.42
CA LEU A 256 6.85 7.75 -9.93
C LEU A 256 6.19 6.49 -10.50
N THR A 257 4.99 6.18 -10.01
CA THR A 257 4.13 5.13 -10.55
C THR A 257 2.91 5.78 -11.19
N VAL A 258 2.62 5.42 -12.43
CA VAL A 258 1.45 5.91 -13.19
C VAL A 258 0.78 4.74 -13.88
N GLY A 259 -0.55 4.70 -13.86
CA GLY A 259 -1.28 3.63 -14.54
C GLY A 259 -2.78 3.75 -14.43
N ARG A 260 -3.44 2.71 -14.89
CA ARG A 260 -4.89 2.57 -14.82
C ARG A 260 -5.29 1.54 -13.79
N VAL A 261 -6.43 1.77 -13.16
CA VAL A 261 -7.12 0.81 -12.30
C VAL A 261 -8.51 0.58 -12.86
N GLY A 262 -8.90 -0.68 -12.97
CA GLY A 262 -10.27 -1.10 -13.21
C GLY A 262 -10.76 -1.91 -12.02
N THR A 263 -11.97 -1.64 -11.54
CA THR A 263 -12.60 -2.37 -10.45
C THR A 263 -13.98 -2.86 -10.85
N SER A 264 -14.38 -4.02 -10.34
CA SER A 264 -15.71 -4.57 -10.53
C SER A 264 -16.11 -5.44 -9.35
N GLY A 265 -17.40 -5.53 -9.08
CA GLY A 265 -17.90 -6.35 -7.98
C GLY A 265 -19.41 -6.25 -7.80
N ASN A 266 -19.86 -6.74 -6.65
CA ASN A 266 -21.27 -6.78 -6.26
C ASN A 266 -21.46 -5.98 -4.97
N VAL A 267 -22.62 -5.37 -4.86
CA VAL A 267 -23.09 -4.70 -3.65
C VAL A 267 -24.46 -5.29 -3.30
N ASP A 268 -24.59 -5.76 -2.09
CA ASP A 268 -25.84 -6.24 -1.52
C ASP A 268 -26.26 -5.31 -0.37
N VAL A 269 -27.45 -4.76 -0.45
CA VAL A 269 -28.02 -3.85 0.55
C VAL A 269 -29.24 -4.50 1.18
N VAL A 270 -29.25 -4.61 2.50
CA VAL A 270 -30.38 -5.14 3.27
C VAL A 270 -30.89 -4.06 4.20
N GLN A 271 -32.13 -3.61 3.98
CA GLN A 271 -32.81 -2.63 4.83
C GLN A 271 -34.17 -3.18 5.29
N GLY A 272 -34.25 -3.63 6.54
CA GLY A 272 -35.44 -4.29 7.06
C GLY A 272 -35.78 -5.57 6.28
N ALA A 273 -36.97 -5.61 5.64
CA ALA A 273 -37.42 -6.74 4.84
C ALA A 273 -37.05 -6.60 3.34
N ARG A 274 -36.39 -5.54 2.93
CA ARG A 274 -35.98 -5.29 1.54
C ARG A 274 -34.52 -5.71 1.37
N SER A 275 -34.24 -6.38 0.27
CA SER A 275 -32.88 -6.70 -0.17
C SER A 275 -32.75 -6.30 -1.63
N GLU A 276 -31.70 -5.53 -1.93
CA GLU A 276 -31.34 -5.11 -3.28
C GLU A 276 -29.90 -5.50 -3.55
N SER A 277 -29.63 -6.02 -4.75
CA SER A 277 -28.28 -6.39 -5.20
C SER A 277 -27.95 -5.61 -6.45
N GLY A 278 -26.76 -5.06 -6.52
CA GLY A 278 -26.23 -4.31 -7.66
C GLY A 278 -24.85 -4.82 -8.06
N VAL A 279 -24.45 -4.47 -9.28
CA VAL A 279 -23.08 -4.66 -9.78
C VAL A 279 -22.47 -3.30 -10.03
N PHE A 280 -21.18 -3.16 -9.77
CA PHE A 280 -20.43 -1.95 -10.08
C PHE A 280 -19.23 -2.26 -10.96
N ALA A 281 -18.85 -1.30 -11.79
CA ALA A 281 -17.60 -1.33 -12.56
C ALA A 281 -17.11 0.10 -12.77
N HIS A 282 -15.90 0.39 -12.34
CA HIS A 282 -15.31 1.73 -12.45
C HIS A 282 -13.87 1.65 -12.94
N GLU A 283 -13.47 2.68 -13.67
CA GLU A 283 -12.10 2.84 -14.13
C GLU A 283 -11.56 4.21 -13.72
N GLY A 284 -10.24 4.27 -13.52
CA GLY A 284 -9.55 5.51 -13.20
C GLY A 284 -8.07 5.48 -13.53
N LEU A 285 -7.48 6.67 -13.51
CA LEU A 285 -6.05 6.86 -13.56
C LEU A 285 -5.50 6.99 -12.15
N VAL A 286 -4.37 6.35 -11.88
CA VAL A 286 -3.64 6.48 -10.63
C VAL A 286 -2.25 7.04 -10.90
N VAL A 287 -1.85 7.99 -10.05
CA VAL A 287 -0.52 8.62 -10.08
C VAL A 287 0.02 8.58 -8.65
N SER A 288 1.21 7.99 -8.47
CA SER A 288 1.80 7.83 -7.15
C SER A 288 3.28 8.21 -7.18
N PRO A 289 3.62 9.45 -6.84
CA PRO A 289 4.98 9.84 -6.51
C PRO A 289 5.35 9.33 -5.11
N SER A 290 6.59 8.88 -4.97
CA SER A 290 7.16 8.46 -3.69
C SER A 290 8.60 8.91 -3.55
N VAL A 291 9.01 9.18 -2.31
CA VAL A 291 10.38 9.55 -1.96
C VAL A 291 10.81 8.77 -0.73
N GLY A 292 12.09 8.44 -0.64
CA GLY A 292 12.58 7.66 0.49
C GLY A 292 14.09 7.55 0.58
N VAL A 293 14.52 6.77 1.56
CA VAL A 293 15.93 6.46 1.81
C VAL A 293 16.10 4.95 1.77
N ILE A 294 17.12 4.49 1.05
CA ILE A 294 17.52 3.09 0.97
C ILE A 294 18.87 2.96 1.70
N ALA A 295 18.97 2.01 2.60
CA ALA A 295 20.19 1.68 3.32
C ALA A 295 20.58 0.21 3.12
N TRP A 296 21.86 -0.07 2.86
CA TRP A 296 22.39 -1.43 2.69
C TRP A 296 23.40 -1.77 3.79
N PHE A 297 23.28 -2.97 4.38
CA PHE A 297 24.10 -3.47 5.49
C PHE A 297 24.71 -4.83 5.18
#